data_6d4034ee851c9816cfb7c5c30c3798d4
#
_entry.id   6d4034ee851c9816cfb7c5c30c3798d4
#
_cell.length_a   1.000
_cell.length_b   1.000
_cell.length_c   1.000
_cell.angle_alpha   90.00
_cell.angle_beta   90.00
_cell.angle_gamma   90.00
#
_symmetry.space_group_name_H-M   'P 1'
#
loop_
_entity.id
_entity.type
_entity.pdbx_description
1 polymer ?
#
loop_
_entity_poly.entity_id
_entity_poly.type
_entity_poly.pdbx_seq_one_letter_code
_entity_poly.pdbx_strand_id
1 'polypeptide(L)'
;MFSFDEITKVDPEIAAAMTDELNRQNNNLELIASENIVSKAVMAAMGSHLTNKYAEGYPGKRYYGGCQYVDVVEDLARERAKELFGCEYVNVQPHSGAQANMAVFFAILNPGDTFMGMNLDHGGHLTHGSPVNMSGKYFHCVPYGVNDDGFIDYDNCLLYTSDAAD
;
A
#
# COMPACT_ATOMS: atom_id res chain seq x y z
N MET A 1 2.23 -6.40 -27.40
CA MET A 1 3.31 -5.43 -27.24
C MET A 1 2.68 -4.14 -26.74
N PHE A 2 3.29 -3.44 -25.78
CA PHE A 2 2.83 -2.10 -25.40
C PHE A 2 3.18 -1.14 -26.54
N SER A 3 2.23 -0.29 -26.91
CA SER A 3 2.50 0.82 -27.83
C SER A 3 2.50 2.12 -27.01
N PHE A 4 3.53 2.92 -27.18
CA PHE A 4 3.64 4.27 -26.61
C PHE A 4 3.41 5.35 -27.68
N ASP A 5 2.79 4.98 -28.82
CA ASP A 5 2.66 5.88 -29.99
C ASP A 5 1.99 7.21 -29.66
N GLU A 6 0.94 7.21 -28.82
CA GLU A 6 0.28 8.46 -28.43
C GLU A 6 1.15 9.32 -27.52
N ILE A 7 1.92 8.70 -26.63
CA ILE A 7 2.87 9.41 -25.76
C ILE A 7 4.01 9.97 -26.61
N THR A 8 4.54 9.16 -27.53
CA THR A 8 5.66 9.57 -28.41
C THR A 8 5.32 10.80 -29.25
N LYS A 9 4.06 10.97 -29.68
CA LYS A 9 3.61 12.13 -30.44
C LYS A 9 3.62 13.42 -29.63
N VAL A 10 3.43 13.32 -28.32
CA VAL A 10 3.28 14.47 -27.42
C VAL A 10 4.56 14.73 -26.64
N ASP A 11 5.18 13.67 -26.14
CA ASP A 11 6.38 13.71 -25.29
C ASP A 11 7.32 12.54 -25.63
N PRO A 12 8.21 12.71 -26.61
CA PRO A 12 9.14 11.67 -27.02
C PRO A 12 10.18 11.33 -25.95
N GLU A 13 10.53 12.24 -25.03
CA GLU A 13 11.50 11.99 -23.97
C GLU A 13 10.92 11.02 -22.94
N ILE A 14 9.66 11.21 -22.54
CA ILE A 14 8.95 10.28 -21.65
C ILE A 14 8.75 8.93 -22.33
N ALA A 15 8.37 8.90 -23.60
CA ALA A 15 8.20 7.66 -24.35
C ALA A 15 9.52 6.85 -24.45
N ALA A 16 10.64 7.52 -24.61
CA ALA A 16 11.97 6.89 -24.60
C ALA A 16 12.27 6.27 -23.22
N ALA A 17 12.11 7.03 -22.14
CA ALA A 17 12.33 6.54 -20.78
C ALA A 17 11.42 5.34 -20.45
N MET A 18 10.15 5.36 -20.86
CA MET A 18 9.22 4.22 -20.67
C MET A 18 9.65 2.99 -21.47
N THR A 19 10.22 3.19 -22.66
CA THR A 19 10.75 2.11 -23.48
C THR A 19 11.99 1.49 -22.84
N ASP A 20 12.88 2.31 -22.32
CA ASP A 20 14.09 1.86 -21.62
C ASP A 20 13.74 1.08 -20.35
N GLU A 21 12.76 1.53 -19.59
CA GLU A 21 12.28 0.81 -18.41
C GLU A 21 11.63 -0.54 -18.79
N LEU A 22 10.84 -0.59 -19.86
CA LEU A 22 10.30 -1.86 -20.36
C LEU A 22 11.42 -2.83 -20.76
N ASN A 23 12.46 -2.33 -21.41
CA ASN A 23 13.64 -3.12 -21.78
C ASN A 23 14.40 -3.60 -20.52
N ARG A 24 14.54 -2.74 -19.50
CA ARG A 24 15.14 -3.12 -18.22
C ARG A 24 14.37 -4.27 -17.58
N GLN A 25 13.05 -4.15 -17.46
CA GLN A 25 12.21 -5.20 -16.87
C GLN A 25 12.26 -6.52 -17.63
N ASN A 26 12.38 -6.47 -18.96
CA ASN A 26 12.45 -7.68 -19.80
C ASN A 26 13.81 -8.39 -19.74
N ASN A 27 14.88 -7.65 -19.41
CA ASN A 27 16.25 -8.16 -19.50
C ASN A 27 16.92 -8.40 -18.14
N ASN A 28 16.31 -7.95 -17.05
CA ASN A 28 16.85 -8.08 -15.70
C ASN A 28 15.99 -9.02 -14.86
N LEU A 29 16.61 -9.69 -13.90
CA LEU A 29 15.90 -10.40 -12.85
C LEU A 29 15.56 -9.42 -11.71
N GLU A 30 14.28 -9.30 -11.39
CA GLU A 30 13.83 -8.49 -10.29
C GLU A 30 14.01 -9.25 -8.97
N LEU A 31 14.79 -8.67 -8.04
CA LEU A 31 15.08 -9.27 -6.73
C LEU A 31 14.43 -8.51 -5.57
N ILE A 32 13.65 -7.45 -5.85
CA ILE A 32 12.89 -6.72 -4.83
C ILE A 32 11.57 -7.45 -4.59
N ALA A 33 11.45 -8.11 -3.44
CA ALA A 33 10.32 -8.98 -3.12
C ALA A 33 8.96 -8.27 -3.09
N SER A 34 8.94 -6.95 -2.92
CA SER A 34 7.72 -6.13 -2.92
C SER A 34 7.26 -5.68 -4.31
N GLU A 35 8.04 -5.93 -5.36
CA GLU A 35 7.63 -5.61 -6.72
C GLU A 35 6.76 -6.71 -7.32
N ASN A 36 5.78 -6.30 -8.12
CA ASN A 36 4.87 -7.20 -8.81
C ASN A 36 4.71 -6.78 -10.27
N ILE A 37 4.96 -7.70 -11.19
CA ILE A 37 4.74 -7.47 -12.62
C ILE A 37 3.26 -7.70 -12.94
N VAL A 38 2.52 -6.62 -13.09
CA VAL A 38 1.08 -6.67 -13.33
C VAL A 38 0.75 -7.01 -14.78
N SER A 39 -0.47 -7.51 -15.01
CA SER A 39 -0.96 -7.82 -16.35
C SER A 39 -1.22 -6.55 -17.17
N LYS A 40 -1.23 -6.70 -18.51
CA LYS A 40 -1.62 -5.62 -19.43
C LYS A 40 -3.02 -5.08 -19.14
N ALA A 41 -3.96 -5.94 -18.69
CA ALA A 41 -5.31 -5.53 -18.34
C ALA A 41 -5.33 -4.57 -17.14
N VAL A 42 -4.52 -4.83 -16.11
CA VAL A 42 -4.37 -3.94 -14.96
C VAL A 42 -3.82 -2.58 -15.40
N MET A 43 -2.74 -2.56 -16.20
CA MET A 43 -2.16 -1.31 -16.70
C MET A 43 -3.14 -0.52 -17.56
N ALA A 44 -3.91 -1.19 -18.43
CA ALA A 44 -4.92 -0.55 -19.27
C ALA A 44 -6.07 0.05 -18.44
N ALA A 45 -6.49 -0.64 -17.37
CA ALA A 45 -7.52 -0.12 -16.48
C ALA A 45 -7.03 1.12 -15.71
N MET A 46 -5.81 1.11 -15.21
CA MET A 46 -5.19 2.25 -14.50
C MET A 46 -5.03 3.48 -15.39
N GLY A 47 -4.65 3.31 -16.66
CA GLY A 47 -4.49 4.38 -17.64
C GLY A 47 -5.76 4.72 -18.42
N SER A 48 -6.93 4.31 -17.97
CA SER A 48 -8.20 4.54 -18.66
C SER A 48 -8.80 5.92 -18.35
N HIS A 49 -9.92 6.22 -19.01
CA HIS A 49 -10.70 7.44 -18.77
C HIS A 49 -11.27 7.55 -17.33
N LEU A 50 -11.24 6.48 -16.55
CA LEU A 50 -11.57 6.53 -15.11
C LEU A 50 -10.66 7.50 -14.36
N THR A 51 -9.42 7.69 -14.82
CA THR A 51 -8.46 8.68 -14.30
C THR A 51 -9.01 10.10 -14.31
N ASN A 52 -9.93 10.44 -15.20
CA ASN A 52 -10.52 11.77 -15.31
C ASN A 52 -11.63 12.04 -14.28
N LYS A 53 -12.09 11.00 -13.55
CA LYS A 53 -13.24 11.14 -12.66
C LYS A 53 -12.85 11.37 -11.22
N TYR A 54 -13.20 12.53 -10.69
CA TYR A 54 -13.12 12.84 -9.28
C TYR A 54 -14.29 12.19 -8.51
N ALA A 55 -13.99 11.33 -7.54
CA ALA A 55 -14.99 10.46 -6.90
C ALA A 55 -14.82 10.44 -5.35
N GLU A 56 -14.69 11.62 -4.74
CA GLU A 56 -14.62 11.77 -3.29
C GLU A 56 -15.87 11.21 -2.60
N GLY A 57 -15.69 10.51 -1.49
CA GLY A 57 -16.74 9.79 -0.77
C GLY A 57 -16.72 8.29 -1.10
N TYR A 58 -17.83 7.62 -0.88
CA TYR A 58 -17.99 6.18 -1.07
C TYR A 58 -19.09 5.86 -2.08
N PRO A 59 -19.16 4.66 -2.67
CA PRO A 59 -20.23 4.25 -3.56
C PRO A 59 -21.62 4.57 -2.99
N GLY A 60 -22.46 5.21 -3.79
CA GLY A 60 -23.78 5.69 -3.36
C GLY A 60 -23.81 6.88 -2.41
N LYS A 61 -22.64 7.36 -1.94
CA LYS A 61 -22.50 8.50 -1.02
C LYS A 61 -21.35 9.42 -1.46
N ARG A 62 -21.38 9.84 -2.71
CA ARG A 62 -20.36 10.73 -3.29
C ARG A 62 -20.71 12.20 -3.05
N TYR A 63 -19.68 13.02 -2.95
CA TYR A 63 -19.84 14.48 -2.87
C TYR A 63 -20.15 15.11 -4.24
N TYR A 64 -19.84 14.41 -5.33
CA TYR A 64 -20.01 14.91 -6.71
C TYR A 64 -20.87 13.99 -7.54
N GLY A 65 -21.55 14.56 -8.54
CA GLY A 65 -22.36 13.82 -9.50
C GLY A 65 -21.52 13.04 -10.53
N GLY A 66 -22.19 12.17 -11.29
CA GLY A 66 -21.57 11.42 -12.38
C GLY A 66 -20.70 10.22 -11.93
N CYS A 67 -20.90 9.72 -10.72
CA CYS A 67 -20.09 8.64 -10.15
C CYS A 67 -20.70 7.24 -10.34
N GLN A 68 -21.83 7.11 -11.03
CA GLN A 68 -22.56 5.85 -11.15
C GLN A 68 -21.71 4.68 -11.70
N TYR A 69 -20.74 4.95 -12.55
CA TYR A 69 -19.89 3.91 -13.14
C TYR A 69 -18.62 3.64 -12.32
N VAL A 70 -18.02 4.66 -11.71
CA VAL A 70 -16.91 4.44 -10.77
C VAL A 70 -17.38 3.74 -9.51
N ASP A 71 -18.64 3.94 -9.09
CA ASP A 71 -19.25 3.19 -7.99
C ASP A 71 -19.29 1.70 -8.31
N VAL A 72 -19.68 1.31 -9.53
CA VAL A 72 -19.66 -0.09 -9.97
C VAL A 72 -18.24 -0.67 -9.89
N VAL A 73 -17.23 0.08 -10.34
CA VAL A 73 -15.84 -0.39 -10.31
C VAL A 73 -15.36 -0.58 -8.86
N GLU A 74 -15.65 0.37 -7.98
CA GLU A 74 -15.25 0.28 -6.57
C GLU A 74 -16.00 -0.84 -5.84
N ASP A 75 -17.29 -1.02 -6.08
CA ASP A 75 -18.06 -2.11 -5.49
C ASP A 75 -17.58 -3.48 -5.96
N LEU A 76 -17.29 -3.65 -7.26
CA LEU A 76 -16.68 -4.88 -7.77
C LEU A 76 -15.33 -5.18 -7.11
N ALA A 77 -14.49 -4.16 -6.92
CA ALA A 77 -13.20 -4.33 -6.26
C ALA A 77 -13.39 -4.77 -4.79
N ARG A 78 -14.32 -4.14 -4.08
CA ARG A 78 -14.65 -4.48 -2.69
C ARG A 78 -15.17 -5.91 -2.55
N GLU A 79 -16.15 -6.31 -3.36
CA GLU A 79 -16.74 -7.65 -3.28
C GLU A 79 -15.73 -8.74 -3.65
N ARG A 80 -14.91 -8.53 -4.67
CA ARG A 80 -13.84 -9.46 -5.05
C ARG A 80 -12.75 -9.58 -3.98
N ALA A 81 -12.39 -8.47 -3.33
CA ALA A 81 -11.44 -8.50 -2.23
C ALA A 81 -12.02 -9.21 -1.00
N LYS A 82 -13.31 -9.04 -0.67
CA LYS A 82 -13.98 -9.80 0.38
C LYS A 82 -13.93 -11.31 0.11
N GLU A 83 -14.25 -11.71 -1.11
CA GLU A 83 -14.19 -13.11 -1.53
C GLU A 83 -12.77 -13.68 -1.42
N LEU A 84 -11.78 -12.92 -1.93
CA LEU A 84 -10.36 -13.33 -1.95
C LEU A 84 -9.80 -13.54 -0.54
N PHE A 85 -10.11 -12.63 0.37
CA PHE A 85 -9.56 -12.63 1.73
C PHE A 85 -10.49 -13.26 2.78
N GLY A 86 -11.71 -13.62 2.42
CA GLY A 86 -12.69 -14.21 3.34
C GLY A 86 -13.11 -13.25 4.45
N CYS A 87 -13.20 -11.95 4.19
CA CYS A 87 -13.49 -10.93 5.19
C CYS A 87 -14.82 -10.22 4.93
N GLU A 88 -15.42 -9.66 5.98
CA GLU A 88 -16.70 -8.95 5.90
C GLU A 88 -16.58 -7.53 5.37
N TYR A 89 -15.48 -6.85 5.68
CA TYR A 89 -15.26 -5.45 5.37
C TYR A 89 -13.98 -5.23 4.61
N VAL A 90 -14.04 -4.40 3.58
CA VAL A 90 -12.89 -4.00 2.76
C VAL A 90 -13.00 -2.53 2.39
N ASN A 91 -11.88 -1.84 2.47
CA ASN A 91 -11.69 -0.52 1.87
C ASN A 91 -10.61 -0.62 0.80
N VAL A 92 -10.95 -0.29 -0.44
CA VAL A 92 -10.05 -0.37 -1.60
C VAL A 92 -9.53 1.01 -2.04
N GLN A 93 -9.83 2.07 -1.28
CA GLN A 93 -9.46 3.45 -1.65
C GLN A 93 -8.01 3.84 -1.37
N PRO A 94 -7.26 3.23 -0.39
CA PRO A 94 -5.86 3.60 -0.20
C PRO A 94 -5.06 3.45 -1.49
N HIS A 95 -4.31 4.49 -1.86
CA HIS A 95 -3.49 4.47 -3.08
C HIS A 95 -2.15 3.73 -2.90
N SER A 96 -1.80 3.36 -1.67
CA SER A 96 -0.56 2.68 -1.34
C SER A 96 -0.67 1.90 -0.03
N GLY A 97 0.21 0.93 0.19
CA GLY A 97 0.33 0.24 1.47
C GLY A 97 0.64 1.19 2.64
N ALA A 98 1.44 2.23 2.40
CA ALA A 98 1.72 3.26 3.40
C ALA A 98 0.46 4.01 3.84
N GLN A 99 -0.41 4.38 2.91
CA GLN A 99 -1.69 5.03 3.24
C GLN A 99 -2.64 4.05 3.95
N ALA A 100 -2.68 2.79 3.54
CA ALA A 100 -3.50 1.77 4.21
C ALA A 100 -3.05 1.58 5.67
N ASN A 101 -1.75 1.45 5.92
CA ASN A 101 -1.22 1.35 7.28
C ASN A 101 -1.50 2.61 8.10
N MET A 102 -1.36 3.79 7.53
CA MET A 102 -1.69 5.05 8.20
C MET A 102 -3.17 5.10 8.60
N ALA A 103 -4.06 4.67 7.72
CA ALA A 103 -5.49 4.60 8.02
C ALA A 103 -5.81 3.68 9.20
N VAL A 104 -5.14 2.51 9.27
CA VAL A 104 -5.27 1.59 10.40
C VAL A 104 -4.76 2.24 11.70
N PHE A 105 -3.57 2.83 11.69
CA PHE A 105 -3.03 3.49 12.88
C PHE A 105 -3.99 4.55 13.43
N PHE A 106 -4.46 5.46 12.60
CA PHE A 106 -5.40 6.52 13.04
C PHE A 106 -6.81 6.01 13.35
N ALA A 107 -7.19 4.82 12.94
CA ALA A 107 -8.46 4.21 13.32
C ALA A 107 -8.44 3.62 14.73
N ILE A 108 -7.29 3.16 15.21
CA ILE A 108 -7.17 2.40 16.47
C ILE A 108 -6.31 3.10 17.54
N LEU A 109 -5.51 4.10 17.17
CA LEU A 109 -4.58 4.80 18.06
C LEU A 109 -4.79 6.32 18.00
N ASN A 110 -4.49 6.99 19.10
CA ASN A 110 -4.33 8.44 19.14
C ASN A 110 -2.85 8.82 19.02
N PRO A 111 -2.52 10.02 18.52
CA PRO A 111 -1.15 10.52 18.55
C PRO A 111 -0.53 10.44 19.93
N GLY A 112 0.64 9.80 20.04
CA GLY A 112 1.35 9.55 21.30
C GLY A 112 1.09 8.17 21.91
N ASP A 113 0.11 7.41 21.43
CA ASP A 113 -0.12 6.05 21.90
C ASP A 113 1.05 5.13 21.53
N THR A 114 1.23 4.10 22.35
CA THR A 114 2.32 3.12 22.17
C THR A 114 1.83 1.91 21.38
N PHE A 115 2.66 1.42 20.49
CA PHE A 115 2.48 0.15 19.79
C PHE A 115 3.81 -0.59 19.62
N MET A 116 3.76 -1.89 19.39
CA MET A 116 4.93 -2.69 19.07
C MET A 116 5.05 -2.89 17.57
N GLY A 117 6.26 -2.71 17.02
CA GLY A 117 6.58 -2.92 15.61
C GLY A 117 7.85 -3.74 15.44
N MET A 118 7.93 -4.57 14.41
CA MET A 118 9.15 -5.30 14.11
C MET A 118 10.25 -4.34 13.67
N ASN A 119 11.46 -4.53 14.22
CA ASN A 119 12.63 -3.73 13.86
C ASN A 119 12.94 -3.85 12.36
N LEU A 120 13.25 -2.72 11.74
CA LEU A 120 13.55 -2.64 10.30
C LEU A 120 14.71 -3.57 9.91
N ASP A 121 15.76 -3.65 10.74
CA ASP A 121 16.93 -4.50 10.51
C ASP A 121 16.62 -6.00 10.62
N HIS A 122 15.49 -6.35 11.21
CA HIS A 122 15.03 -7.72 11.37
C HIS A 122 13.84 -8.08 10.44
N GLY A 123 13.64 -7.31 9.38
CA GLY A 123 12.60 -7.56 8.39
C GLY A 123 11.31 -6.77 8.62
N GLY A 124 11.29 -5.82 9.54
CA GLY A 124 10.18 -4.90 9.74
C GLY A 124 9.96 -3.98 8.54
N HIS A 125 8.76 -3.45 8.41
CA HIS A 125 8.43 -2.49 7.37
C HIS A 125 8.64 -1.06 7.85
N LEU A 126 9.06 -0.16 6.94
CA LEU A 126 9.28 1.27 7.24
C LEU A 126 8.06 1.93 7.91
N THR A 127 6.85 1.56 7.49
CA THR A 127 5.59 2.11 8.02
C THR A 127 5.18 1.53 9.37
N HIS A 128 5.98 0.67 9.99
CA HIS A 128 5.73 0.05 11.29
C HIS A 128 6.66 0.61 12.39
N GLY A 129 6.74 1.93 12.50
CA GLY A 129 7.40 2.60 13.62
C GLY A 129 8.78 3.15 13.33
N SER A 130 9.26 3.15 12.08
CA SER A 130 10.53 3.79 11.74
C SER A 130 10.51 5.28 12.11
N PRO A 131 11.55 5.84 12.75
CA PRO A 131 11.61 7.25 13.17
C PRO A 131 11.46 8.25 12.01
N VAL A 132 11.76 7.83 10.78
CA VAL A 132 11.60 8.67 9.59
C VAL A 132 10.20 8.59 8.97
N ASN A 133 9.39 7.64 9.39
CA ASN A 133 8.01 7.45 8.94
C ASN A 133 7.01 8.15 9.87
N MET A 134 5.80 8.40 9.36
CA MET A 134 4.72 8.98 10.17
C MET A 134 4.41 8.15 11.42
N SER A 135 4.46 6.81 11.31
CA SER A 135 4.17 5.92 12.43
C SER A 135 5.13 6.11 13.60
N GLY A 136 6.43 6.33 13.35
CA GLY A 136 7.39 6.64 14.41
C GLY A 136 7.43 8.10 14.83
N LYS A 137 6.75 9.02 14.09
CA LYS A 137 6.66 10.44 14.45
C LYS A 137 5.42 10.77 15.26
N TYR A 138 4.31 10.11 14.98
CA TYR A 138 3.02 10.36 15.65
C TYR A 138 2.79 9.43 16.85
N PHE A 139 3.39 8.25 16.87
CA PHE A 139 3.18 7.22 17.86
C PHE A 139 4.50 6.82 18.51
N HIS A 140 4.43 6.22 19.69
CA HIS A 140 5.58 5.64 20.36
C HIS A 140 5.74 4.18 19.95
N CYS A 141 6.72 3.88 19.10
CA CYS A 141 7.00 2.52 18.67
C CYS A 141 8.01 1.85 19.62
N VAL A 142 7.62 0.72 20.17
CA VAL A 142 8.52 -0.20 20.87
C VAL A 142 8.94 -1.29 19.88
N PRO A 143 10.22 -1.31 19.44
CA PRO A 143 10.64 -2.28 18.46
C PRO A 143 10.84 -3.66 19.09
N TYR A 144 10.43 -4.71 18.40
CA TYR A 144 10.80 -6.09 18.71
C TYR A 144 11.64 -6.68 17.57
N GLY A 145 12.42 -7.71 17.88
CA GLY A 145 13.33 -8.33 16.93
C GLY A 145 13.25 -9.83 16.90
N VAL A 146 14.28 -10.43 16.30
CA VAL A 146 14.51 -11.87 16.30
C VAL A 146 15.71 -12.21 17.18
N ASN A 147 15.72 -13.42 17.71
CA ASN A 147 16.87 -13.99 18.43
C ASN A 147 17.95 -14.46 17.44
N ASP A 148 19.06 -15.00 17.95
CA ASP A 148 20.20 -15.47 17.15
C ASP A 148 19.84 -16.62 16.19
N ASP A 149 18.77 -17.36 16.48
CA ASP A 149 18.25 -18.44 15.62
C ASP A 149 17.29 -17.94 14.53
N GLY A 150 16.97 -16.64 14.51
CA GLY A 150 16.08 -16.01 13.52
C GLY A 150 14.58 -16.10 13.84
N PHE A 151 14.21 -16.53 15.05
CA PHE A 151 12.82 -16.55 15.52
C PHE A 151 12.47 -15.26 16.27
N ILE A 152 11.18 -14.86 16.23
CA ILE A 152 10.71 -13.73 17.02
C ILE A 152 11.00 -13.98 18.50
N ASP A 153 11.65 -12.99 19.14
CA ASP A 153 11.98 -13.02 20.55
C ASP A 153 10.75 -12.63 21.40
N TYR A 154 9.89 -13.60 21.64
CA TYR A 154 8.65 -13.39 22.41
C TYR A 154 8.92 -13.06 23.89
N ASP A 155 10.00 -13.57 24.46
CA ASP A 155 10.33 -13.31 25.86
C ASP A 155 10.72 -11.82 26.04
N ASN A 156 11.49 -11.28 25.11
CA ASN A 156 11.81 -9.85 25.09
C ASN A 156 10.57 -8.98 24.80
N CYS A 157 9.66 -9.43 23.93
CA CYS A 157 8.39 -8.74 23.71
C CYS A 157 7.54 -8.65 24.99
N LEU A 158 7.50 -9.72 25.80
CA LEU A 158 6.73 -9.76 27.04
C LEU A 158 7.27 -8.81 28.11
N LEU A 159 8.57 -8.53 28.16
CA LEU A 159 9.15 -7.57 29.10
C LEU A 159 8.58 -6.16 28.91
N TYR A 160 8.36 -5.74 27.65
CA TYR A 160 7.77 -4.42 27.35
C TYR A 160 6.29 -4.34 27.65
N THR A 161 5.56 -5.46 27.66
CA THR A 161 4.13 -5.47 27.96
C THR A 161 3.84 -5.59 29.45
N SER A 162 4.77 -6.13 30.24
CA SER A 162 4.64 -6.24 31.70
C SER A 162 4.93 -4.93 32.42
N ASP A 163 5.86 -4.13 31.94
CA ASP A 163 6.18 -2.81 32.52
C ASP A 163 5.13 -1.71 32.21
N ALA A 164 4.24 -1.96 31.28
CA ALA A 164 3.14 -1.05 30.95
C ALA A 164 1.88 -1.24 31.84
N ALA A 165 1.92 -2.19 32.78
CA ALA A 165 0.79 -2.53 33.65
C ALA A 165 0.94 -1.98 35.10
N ASP A 166 2.04 -1.30 35.41
CA ASP A 166 2.28 -0.54 36.65
C ASP A 166 2.17 0.98 36.38
#